data_afb126b42e9371071638c6dcc11dd8e9
#
_entry.id   afb126b42e9371071638c6dcc11dd8e9
#
_cell.length_a   1.000
_cell.length_b   1.000
_cell.length_c   1.000
_cell.angle_alpha   90.00
_cell.angle_beta   90.00
_cell.angle_gamma   90.00
#
_symmetry.space_group_name_H-M   'P 1'
#
loop_
_entity.id
_entity.type
_entity.pdbx_description
1 polymer ?
#
loop_
_entity_poly.entity_id
_entity_poly.type
_entity_poly.pdbx_seq_one_letter_code
_entity_poly.pdbx_strand_id
1 'polypeptide(L)'
;TNTIDANLTMPQSDNFNMILGTNILSQENKNFGLEQLIPDADMNDFGVYGLAQISLENGSALIGMRYDSRSIISERGSADFSNFNGSIGLKKDYNNSSIRLNLGSGYRAPNLIELFADGIHEGTFRYEKGNPNLEAETSFQSEISLDMMNEDSSLAFDVFYNDISNYIYIAPSNEQVDGYKLYNFLQQNATLWGSEIIYSKQTAIEWLSFNTSFEYINGKSADGIPLPFIAPLTFKQVFDLDFSENYSLEIDFVAKAKQTRISQFEEETDGYSLLNLSGNWM
;
A
#
# COMPACT_ATOMS: atom_id res chain seq x y z
N THR A 1 3.14 -19.33 14.00
CA THR A 1 2.55 -19.16 12.66
C THR A 1 3.01 -20.29 11.76
N ASN A 2 2.06 -20.91 11.06
CA ASN A 2 2.31 -21.91 10.01
C ASN A 2 1.69 -21.40 8.71
N THR A 3 2.43 -21.50 7.60
CA THR A 3 1.95 -21.08 6.28
C THR A 3 2.20 -22.19 5.27
N ILE A 4 1.22 -22.45 4.42
CA ILE A 4 1.32 -23.34 3.27
C ILE A 4 0.91 -22.57 2.04
N ASP A 5 1.80 -22.50 1.05
CA ASP A 5 1.54 -21.93 -0.26
C ASP A 5 1.77 -23.00 -1.33
N ALA A 6 0.80 -23.19 -2.21
CA ALA A 6 0.90 -24.12 -3.32
C ALA A 6 0.46 -23.45 -4.63
N ASN A 7 1.28 -23.60 -5.66
CA ASN A 7 1.02 -23.05 -6.99
C ASN A 7 1.15 -24.13 -8.05
N LEU A 8 0.22 -24.11 -9.00
CA LEU A 8 0.24 -24.92 -10.21
C LEU A 8 0.33 -23.99 -11.41
N THR A 9 1.45 -24.01 -12.09
CA THR A 9 1.61 -23.34 -13.37
C THR A 9 1.13 -24.29 -14.48
N MET A 10 0.13 -23.87 -15.23
CA MET A 10 -0.36 -24.65 -16.37
C MET A 10 0.68 -24.66 -17.50
N PRO A 11 0.70 -25.71 -18.35
CA PRO A 11 1.59 -25.72 -19.51
C PRO A 11 1.43 -24.46 -20.35
N GLN A 12 2.54 -23.79 -20.59
CA GLN A 12 2.56 -22.54 -21.38
C GLN A 12 2.24 -22.84 -22.86
N SER A 13 1.40 -22.00 -23.44
CA SER A 13 1.33 -21.81 -24.88
C SER A 13 1.98 -20.48 -25.24
N ASP A 14 2.29 -20.27 -26.53
CA ASP A 14 2.98 -19.05 -27.00
C ASP A 14 2.24 -17.75 -26.56
N ASN A 15 0.93 -17.81 -26.38
CA ASN A 15 0.09 -16.66 -26.11
C ASN A 15 -0.70 -16.72 -24.79
N PHE A 16 -0.57 -17.79 -24.00
CA PHE A 16 -1.39 -17.96 -22.80
C PHE A 16 -0.59 -18.63 -21.67
N ASN A 17 -0.60 -17.97 -20.50
CA ASN A 17 -0.05 -18.49 -19.26
C ASN A 17 -1.12 -18.44 -18.17
N MET A 18 -1.21 -19.48 -17.34
CA MET A 18 -2.15 -19.53 -16.23
C MET A 18 -1.48 -20.10 -14.99
N ILE A 19 -1.76 -19.49 -13.85
CA ILE A 19 -1.34 -19.95 -12.53
C ILE A 19 -2.60 -20.12 -11.69
N LEU A 20 -2.71 -21.28 -11.03
CA LEU A 20 -3.69 -21.52 -9.97
C LEU A 20 -2.94 -21.69 -8.66
N GLY A 21 -3.44 -21.11 -7.58
CA GLY A 21 -2.76 -21.17 -6.31
C GLY A 21 -3.70 -21.18 -5.11
N THR A 22 -3.17 -21.64 -3.98
CA THR A 22 -3.84 -21.60 -2.69
C THR A 22 -2.86 -21.21 -1.59
N ASN A 23 -3.37 -20.46 -0.61
CA ASN A 23 -2.64 -20.05 0.58
C ASN A 23 -3.42 -20.50 1.80
N ILE A 24 -2.75 -21.06 2.79
CA ILE A 24 -3.32 -21.41 4.09
C ILE A 24 -2.38 -20.82 5.14
N LEU A 25 -2.93 -20.06 6.09
CA LEU A 25 -2.20 -19.54 7.23
C LEU A 25 -2.93 -19.94 8.51
N SER A 26 -2.18 -20.44 9.50
CA SER A 26 -2.65 -20.63 10.86
C SER A 26 -1.69 -19.95 11.82
N GLN A 27 -2.21 -19.01 12.60
CA GLN A 27 -1.44 -18.20 13.54
C GLN A 27 -2.09 -18.25 14.91
N GLU A 28 -1.29 -18.51 15.93
CA GLU A 28 -1.64 -18.38 17.34
C GLU A 28 -0.97 -17.11 17.89
N ASN A 29 -1.72 -16.25 18.55
CA ASN A 29 -1.23 -15.11 19.33
C ASN A 29 -1.36 -15.42 20.81
N LYS A 30 -0.25 -15.32 21.55
CA LYS A 30 -0.23 -15.47 23.01
C LYS A 30 0.45 -14.27 23.67
N ASN A 31 -0.16 -13.76 24.70
CA ASN A 31 0.36 -12.65 25.47
C ASN A 31 1.04 -13.17 26.75
N PHE A 32 2.22 -12.65 27.03
CA PHE A 32 3.00 -12.99 28.21
C PHE A 32 3.29 -11.68 28.96
N GLY A 33 2.46 -11.33 29.91
CA GLY A 33 2.65 -10.10 30.67
C GLY A 33 1.43 -9.72 31.49
N LEU A 34 1.54 -8.65 32.26
CA LEU A 34 0.45 -8.12 33.07
C LEU A 34 -0.53 -7.24 32.28
N GLU A 35 -0.04 -6.63 31.21
CA GLU A 35 -0.82 -5.75 30.35
C GLU A 35 -1.16 -6.45 29.04
N GLN A 36 -2.45 -6.56 28.75
CA GLN A 36 -2.97 -7.24 27.55
C GLN A 36 -3.78 -6.25 26.73
N LEU A 37 -3.12 -5.54 25.81
CA LEU A 37 -3.81 -4.71 24.81
C LEU A 37 -4.69 -5.57 23.91
N ILE A 38 -4.17 -6.70 23.42
CA ILE A 38 -4.88 -7.66 22.58
C ILE A 38 -5.07 -8.99 23.31
N PRO A 39 -6.16 -9.73 23.08
CA PRO A 39 -6.37 -11.03 23.69
C PRO A 39 -5.48 -12.11 23.08
N ASP A 40 -5.38 -13.26 23.77
CA ASP A 40 -4.95 -14.49 23.13
C ASP A 40 -5.94 -14.88 22.03
N ALA A 41 -5.46 -15.33 20.90
CA ALA A 41 -6.28 -15.60 19.74
C ALA A 41 -5.68 -16.62 18.77
N ASP A 42 -6.57 -17.37 18.13
CA ASP A 42 -6.28 -18.19 16.96
C ASP A 42 -6.82 -17.51 15.70
N MET A 43 -6.00 -17.44 14.66
CA MET A 43 -6.36 -16.88 13.37
C MET A 43 -6.04 -17.87 12.26
N ASN A 44 -7.02 -18.13 11.39
CA ASN A 44 -6.88 -19.00 10.24
C ASN A 44 -7.32 -18.28 8.99
N ASP A 45 -6.45 -18.28 7.97
CA ASP A 45 -6.72 -17.74 6.65
C ASP A 45 -6.69 -18.84 5.61
N PHE A 46 -7.59 -18.77 4.66
CA PHE A 46 -7.62 -19.58 3.46
C PHE A 46 -7.84 -18.70 2.24
N GLY A 47 -7.02 -18.88 1.20
CA GLY A 47 -7.15 -18.20 -0.07
C GLY A 47 -6.97 -19.16 -1.23
N VAL A 48 -7.76 -18.97 -2.29
CA VAL A 48 -7.59 -19.65 -3.58
C VAL A 48 -7.65 -18.62 -4.69
N TYR A 49 -6.77 -18.73 -5.68
CA TYR A 49 -6.70 -17.75 -6.76
C TYR A 49 -6.33 -18.37 -8.10
N GLY A 50 -6.71 -17.67 -9.15
CA GLY A 50 -6.30 -17.92 -10.52
C GLY A 50 -5.82 -16.64 -11.17
N LEU A 51 -4.73 -16.71 -11.92
CA LEU A 51 -4.16 -15.61 -12.70
C LEU A 51 -3.89 -16.11 -14.12
N ALA A 52 -4.45 -15.41 -15.11
CA ALA A 52 -4.26 -15.71 -16.53
C ALA A 52 -3.62 -14.50 -17.23
N GLN A 53 -2.58 -14.75 -17.99
CA GLN A 53 -1.92 -13.77 -18.87
C GLN A 53 -2.10 -14.19 -20.31
N ILE A 54 -2.55 -13.25 -21.13
CA ILE A 54 -2.75 -13.41 -22.56
C ILE A 54 -1.79 -12.46 -23.29
N SER A 55 -0.89 -13.00 -24.11
CA SER A 55 -0.02 -12.20 -24.96
C SER A 55 -0.78 -11.78 -26.21
N LEU A 56 -0.70 -10.50 -26.55
CA LEU A 56 -1.29 -9.90 -27.76
C LEU A 56 -0.15 -9.45 -28.69
N GLU A 57 -0.43 -9.18 -29.95
CA GLU A 57 0.58 -8.79 -30.94
C GLU A 57 1.46 -7.62 -30.49
N ASN A 58 0.87 -6.61 -29.81
CA ASN A 58 1.58 -5.48 -29.25
C ASN A 58 1.06 -5.16 -27.85
N GLY A 59 1.23 -6.09 -26.90
CA GLY A 59 0.76 -5.88 -25.54
C GLY A 59 0.37 -7.16 -24.82
N SER A 60 -0.40 -7.03 -23.76
CA SER A 60 -0.90 -8.16 -22.98
C SER A 60 -2.20 -7.83 -22.25
N ALA A 61 -2.93 -8.87 -21.89
CA ALA A 61 -4.04 -8.80 -20.95
C ALA A 61 -3.73 -9.71 -19.75
N LEU A 62 -4.06 -9.24 -18.55
CA LEU A 62 -3.93 -9.98 -17.30
C LEU A 62 -5.29 -10.04 -16.63
N ILE A 63 -5.75 -11.23 -16.23
CA ILE A 63 -7.01 -11.44 -15.54
C ILE A 63 -6.75 -12.22 -14.27
N GLY A 64 -7.16 -11.69 -13.12
CA GLY A 64 -7.02 -12.31 -11.82
C GLY A 64 -8.36 -12.49 -11.12
N MET A 65 -8.50 -13.60 -10.41
CA MET A 65 -9.63 -13.86 -9.52
C MET A 65 -9.11 -14.50 -8.25
N ARG A 66 -9.69 -14.11 -7.10
CA ARG A 66 -9.28 -14.64 -5.80
C ARG A 66 -10.47 -14.68 -4.85
N TYR A 67 -10.57 -15.77 -4.11
CA TYR A 67 -11.43 -15.89 -2.94
C TYR A 67 -10.58 -16.01 -1.69
N ASP A 68 -10.94 -15.26 -0.65
CA ASP A 68 -10.29 -15.28 0.65
C ASP A 68 -11.31 -15.47 1.75
N SER A 69 -10.91 -16.21 2.80
CA SER A 69 -11.63 -16.27 4.06
C SER A 69 -10.66 -16.18 5.24
N ARG A 70 -11.09 -15.52 6.30
CA ARG A 70 -10.39 -15.36 7.58
C ARG A 70 -11.32 -15.66 8.71
N SER A 71 -10.86 -16.49 9.68
CA SER A 71 -11.53 -16.72 10.95
C SER A 71 -10.61 -16.31 12.09
N ILE A 72 -11.13 -15.54 13.04
CA ILE A 72 -10.43 -15.10 14.25
C ILE A 72 -11.26 -15.56 15.45
N ILE A 73 -10.64 -16.28 16.37
CA ILE A 73 -11.25 -16.73 17.62
C ILE A 73 -10.38 -16.25 18.78
N SER A 74 -10.96 -15.52 19.70
CA SER A 74 -10.27 -15.00 20.88
C SER A 74 -11.14 -15.12 22.12
N GLU A 75 -10.57 -14.86 23.30
CA GLU A 75 -11.30 -14.79 24.55
C GLU A 75 -12.34 -13.63 24.59
N ARG A 76 -12.12 -12.59 23.77
CA ARG A 76 -13.00 -11.40 23.70
C ARG A 76 -14.05 -11.49 22.59
N GLY A 77 -14.06 -12.58 21.81
CA GLY A 77 -15.04 -12.81 20.75
C GLY A 77 -14.46 -13.52 19.54
N SER A 78 -15.31 -13.70 18.53
CA SER A 78 -14.92 -14.30 17.25
C SER A 78 -15.43 -13.46 16.09
N ALA A 79 -14.75 -13.54 14.95
CA ALA A 79 -15.14 -12.87 13.70
C ALA A 79 -14.73 -13.72 12.50
N ASP A 80 -15.62 -13.79 11.51
CA ASP A 80 -15.41 -14.48 10.24
C ASP A 80 -15.61 -13.51 9.08
N PHE A 81 -14.67 -13.52 8.14
CA PHE A 81 -14.71 -12.67 6.95
C PHE A 81 -14.47 -13.50 5.72
N SER A 82 -15.13 -13.17 4.63
CA SER A 82 -14.81 -13.75 3.31
C SER A 82 -15.12 -12.75 2.21
N ASN A 83 -14.35 -12.84 1.11
CA ASN A 83 -14.57 -11.99 -0.05
C ASN A 83 -14.10 -12.66 -1.34
N PHE A 84 -14.66 -12.20 -2.45
CA PHE A 84 -14.23 -12.53 -3.80
C PHE A 84 -13.73 -11.27 -4.48
N ASN A 85 -12.49 -11.32 -4.99
CA ASN A 85 -11.82 -10.23 -5.67
C ASN A 85 -11.54 -10.59 -7.12
N GLY A 86 -11.52 -9.56 -7.98
CA GLY A 86 -11.14 -9.71 -9.36
C GLY A 86 -10.29 -8.55 -9.86
N SER A 87 -9.48 -8.81 -10.87
CA SER A 87 -8.68 -7.77 -11.53
C SER A 87 -8.57 -8.03 -13.02
N ILE A 88 -8.43 -6.95 -13.77
CA ILE A 88 -8.08 -6.95 -15.19
C ILE A 88 -7.03 -5.89 -15.46
N GLY A 89 -5.96 -6.27 -16.12
CA GLY A 89 -4.91 -5.40 -16.61
C GLY A 89 -4.82 -5.49 -18.13
N LEU A 90 -4.68 -4.36 -18.80
CA LEU A 90 -4.46 -4.27 -20.23
C LEU A 90 -3.19 -3.45 -20.46
N LYS A 91 -2.27 -3.97 -21.26
CA LYS A 91 -1.06 -3.28 -21.70
C LYS A 91 -1.05 -3.18 -23.21
N LYS A 92 -0.75 -1.99 -23.73
CA LYS A 92 -0.46 -1.75 -25.13
C LYS A 92 0.95 -1.21 -25.29
N ASP A 93 1.73 -1.89 -26.09
CA ASP A 93 3.11 -1.50 -26.41
C ASP A 93 3.18 -0.74 -27.73
N TYR A 94 4.01 0.27 -27.77
CA TYR A 94 4.43 1.05 -28.93
C TYR A 94 5.97 0.94 -29.05
N ASN A 95 6.58 1.54 -30.07
CA ASN A 95 8.02 1.38 -30.29
C ASN A 95 8.88 1.74 -29.07
N ASN A 96 8.61 2.88 -28.45
CA ASN A 96 9.36 3.40 -27.31
C ASN A 96 8.47 3.77 -26.12
N SER A 97 7.22 3.34 -26.10
CA SER A 97 6.30 3.62 -25.01
C SER A 97 5.33 2.48 -24.77
N SER A 98 4.76 2.43 -23.58
CA SER A 98 3.64 1.53 -23.27
C SER A 98 2.60 2.26 -22.42
N ILE A 99 1.34 1.86 -22.60
CA ILE A 99 0.22 2.31 -21.77
C ILE A 99 -0.35 1.08 -21.08
N ARG A 100 -0.62 1.21 -19.77
CA ARG A 100 -1.31 0.19 -18.98
C ARG A 100 -2.57 0.77 -18.37
N LEU A 101 -3.62 -0.03 -18.36
CA LEU A 101 -4.85 0.19 -17.59
C LEU A 101 -5.03 -1.00 -16.65
N ASN A 102 -5.13 -0.74 -15.35
CA ASN A 102 -5.43 -1.74 -14.35
C ASN A 102 -6.75 -1.38 -13.65
N LEU A 103 -7.64 -2.35 -13.54
CA LEU A 103 -8.87 -2.28 -12.76
C LEU A 103 -8.89 -3.48 -11.82
N GLY A 104 -9.23 -3.27 -10.56
CA GLY A 104 -9.27 -4.36 -9.61
C GLY A 104 -10.06 -4.05 -8.36
N SER A 105 -10.58 -5.09 -7.72
CA SER A 105 -11.13 -5.03 -6.38
C SER A 105 -10.11 -5.53 -5.36
N GLY A 106 -10.09 -4.93 -4.18
CA GLY A 106 -9.28 -5.29 -3.04
C GLY A 106 -10.13 -5.66 -1.83
N TYR A 107 -9.53 -6.40 -0.91
CA TYR A 107 -10.16 -6.83 0.33
C TYR A 107 -9.16 -6.81 1.48
N ARG A 108 -9.60 -6.33 2.64
CA ARG A 108 -8.84 -6.40 3.89
C ARG A 108 -9.78 -6.72 5.05
N ALA A 109 -9.62 -7.89 5.64
CA ALA A 109 -10.31 -8.20 6.89
C ALA A 109 -9.72 -7.37 8.04
N PRO A 110 -10.53 -6.91 9.01
CA PRO A 110 -10.04 -6.31 10.23
C PRO A 110 -9.06 -7.24 10.95
N ASN A 111 -8.05 -6.66 11.58
CA ASN A 111 -7.07 -7.40 12.36
C ASN A 111 -7.47 -7.54 13.84
N LEU A 112 -6.68 -8.30 14.61
CA LEU A 112 -6.97 -8.60 16.00
C LEU A 112 -7.04 -7.34 16.89
N ILE A 113 -6.20 -6.33 16.62
CA ILE A 113 -6.19 -5.07 17.36
C ILE A 113 -7.46 -4.27 17.05
N GLU A 114 -7.81 -4.15 15.77
CA GLU A 114 -8.97 -3.40 15.32
C GLU A 114 -10.28 -3.96 15.89
N LEU A 115 -10.36 -5.29 16.04
CA LEU A 115 -11.57 -5.95 16.58
C LEU A 115 -11.59 -5.98 18.10
N PHE A 116 -10.47 -6.33 18.76
CA PHE A 116 -10.49 -6.80 20.14
C PHE A 116 -9.46 -6.12 21.04
N ALA A 117 -8.84 -5.01 20.62
CA ALA A 117 -8.05 -4.20 21.56
C ALA A 117 -8.89 -3.72 22.73
N ASP A 118 -8.37 -3.78 23.95
CA ASP A 118 -8.99 -3.22 25.15
C ASP A 118 -7.91 -3.05 26.23
N GLY A 119 -7.14 -1.98 26.11
CA GLY A 119 -6.01 -1.74 27.00
C GLY A 119 -5.14 -0.54 26.62
N ILE A 120 -4.11 -0.32 27.42
CA ILE A 120 -3.16 0.76 27.24
C ILE A 120 -2.13 0.33 26.18
N HIS A 121 -1.89 1.21 25.21
CA HIS A 121 -0.77 1.10 24.28
C HIS A 121 0.40 1.94 24.82
N GLU A 122 1.30 1.33 25.54
CA GLU A 122 2.39 2.01 26.27
C GLU A 122 3.23 2.91 25.36
N GLY A 123 3.55 2.46 24.15
CA GLY A 123 4.37 3.21 23.20
C GLY A 123 3.76 4.54 22.73
N THR A 124 2.44 4.69 22.85
CA THR A 124 1.70 5.89 22.39
C THR A 124 0.95 6.59 23.54
N PHE A 125 1.02 6.06 24.76
CA PHE A 125 0.35 6.60 25.97
C PHE A 125 -1.14 6.86 25.76
N ARG A 126 -1.84 5.91 25.12
CA ARG A 126 -3.28 5.98 24.86
C ARG A 126 -3.97 4.67 25.21
N TYR A 127 -5.25 4.73 25.57
CA TYR A 127 -6.10 3.55 25.73
C TYR A 127 -6.74 3.26 24.37
N GLU A 128 -6.57 2.05 23.85
CA GLU A 128 -7.16 1.62 22.57
C GLU A 128 -8.30 0.63 22.81
N LYS A 129 -9.43 0.89 22.13
CA LYS A 129 -10.60 0.02 22.18
C LYS A 129 -11.00 -0.41 20.78
N GLY A 130 -10.94 -1.71 20.56
CA GLY A 130 -11.38 -2.39 19.35
C GLY A 130 -12.89 -2.33 19.18
N ASN A 131 -13.34 -2.65 17.99
CA ASN A 131 -14.75 -2.72 17.65
C ASN A 131 -15.08 -4.06 16.98
N PRO A 132 -15.71 -5.01 17.68
CA PRO A 132 -16.03 -6.33 17.13
C PRO A 132 -17.08 -6.32 16.01
N ASN A 133 -17.72 -5.17 15.76
CA ASN A 133 -18.71 -5.00 14.69
C ASN A 133 -18.11 -4.44 13.40
N LEU A 134 -16.78 -4.34 13.30
CA LEU A 134 -16.14 -3.91 12.06
C LEU A 134 -16.41 -4.90 10.94
N GLU A 135 -16.74 -4.37 9.78
CA GLU A 135 -16.84 -5.11 8.53
C GLU A 135 -15.50 -5.09 7.79
N ALA A 136 -15.32 -6.00 6.85
CA ALA A 136 -14.14 -5.97 6.01
C ALA A 136 -14.10 -4.71 5.13
N GLU A 137 -12.90 -4.14 4.97
CA GLU A 137 -12.68 -3.14 3.93
C GLU A 137 -12.72 -3.79 2.55
N THR A 138 -13.44 -3.17 1.63
CA THR A 138 -13.39 -3.52 0.23
C THR A 138 -13.05 -2.30 -0.59
N SER A 139 -12.32 -2.48 -1.69
CA SER A 139 -11.94 -1.37 -2.54
C SER A 139 -12.11 -1.69 -4.00
N PHE A 140 -12.33 -0.66 -4.80
CA PHE A 140 -12.23 -0.72 -6.24
C PHE A 140 -11.19 0.31 -6.70
N GLN A 141 -10.12 -0.19 -7.31
CA GLN A 141 -9.00 0.61 -7.80
C GLN A 141 -8.99 0.64 -9.32
N SER A 142 -8.74 1.82 -9.86
CA SER A 142 -8.41 2.04 -11.27
C SER A 142 -7.08 2.78 -11.37
N GLU A 143 -6.23 2.36 -12.31
CA GLU A 143 -4.90 2.90 -12.51
C GLU A 143 -4.57 2.98 -14.00
N ILE A 144 -3.96 4.08 -14.40
CA ILE A 144 -3.40 4.29 -15.72
C ILE A 144 -1.93 4.62 -15.58
N SER A 145 -1.09 3.86 -16.31
CA SER A 145 0.35 4.08 -16.38
C SER A 145 0.79 4.36 -17.81
N LEU A 146 1.71 5.30 -17.96
CA LEU A 146 2.41 5.60 -19.21
C LEU A 146 3.90 5.48 -18.97
N ASP A 147 4.56 4.60 -19.71
CA ASP A 147 6.03 4.50 -19.75
C ASP A 147 6.53 4.93 -21.13
N MET A 148 7.57 5.72 -21.14
CA MET A 148 8.32 6.11 -22.34
C MET A 148 9.79 5.87 -22.10
N MET A 149 10.47 5.26 -23.07
CA MET A 149 11.90 4.93 -22.98
C MET A 149 12.60 5.28 -24.29
N ASN A 150 13.64 6.11 -24.18
CA ASN A 150 14.56 6.43 -25.25
C ASN A 150 15.96 5.91 -24.88
N GLU A 151 16.94 6.08 -25.75
CA GLU A 151 18.31 5.60 -25.54
C GLU A 151 18.94 6.16 -24.25
N ASP A 152 18.67 7.43 -23.93
CA ASP A 152 19.29 8.17 -22.83
C ASP A 152 18.30 8.65 -21.76
N SER A 153 17.00 8.35 -21.88
CA SER A 153 15.99 8.88 -20.98
C SER A 153 14.79 7.95 -20.83
N SER A 154 14.16 8.01 -19.65
CA SER A 154 12.88 7.35 -19.39
C SER A 154 11.93 8.27 -18.68
N LEU A 155 10.64 8.14 -18.95
CA LEU A 155 9.55 8.79 -18.25
C LEU A 155 8.51 7.75 -17.85
N ALA A 156 8.18 7.71 -16.58
CA ALA A 156 7.03 6.98 -16.05
C ALA A 156 6.03 7.98 -15.48
N PHE A 157 4.76 7.78 -15.79
CA PHE A 157 3.64 8.57 -15.25
C PHE A 157 2.51 7.65 -14.86
N ASP A 158 2.14 7.69 -13.59
CA ASP A 158 1.09 6.87 -13.00
C ASP A 158 0.02 7.75 -12.36
N VAL A 159 -1.25 7.38 -12.56
CA VAL A 159 -2.42 7.98 -11.90
C VAL A 159 -3.30 6.86 -11.40
N PHE A 160 -3.72 6.95 -10.14
CA PHE A 160 -4.65 5.99 -9.56
C PHE A 160 -5.83 6.68 -8.87
N TYR A 161 -6.94 5.96 -8.83
CA TYR A 161 -8.12 6.27 -8.04
C TYR A 161 -8.59 5.00 -7.33
N ASN A 162 -8.85 5.10 -6.02
CA ASN A 162 -9.29 4.01 -5.19
C ASN A 162 -10.52 4.44 -4.37
N ASP A 163 -11.64 3.74 -4.55
CA ASP A 163 -12.86 3.89 -3.77
C ASP A 163 -12.91 2.78 -2.73
N ILE A 164 -12.97 3.13 -1.45
CA ILE A 164 -12.86 2.19 -0.33
C ILE A 164 -14.14 2.24 0.49
N SER A 165 -14.81 1.11 0.58
CA SER A 165 -15.91 0.91 1.51
C SER A 165 -15.37 0.40 2.85
N ASN A 166 -15.94 0.89 3.95
CA ASN A 166 -15.61 0.48 5.30
C ASN A 166 -14.12 0.73 5.68
N TYR A 167 -13.51 1.82 5.21
CA TYR A 167 -12.15 2.20 5.59
C TYR A 167 -12.01 2.27 7.12
N ILE A 168 -11.09 1.47 7.69
CA ILE A 168 -10.87 1.36 9.13
C ILE A 168 -9.77 2.34 9.55
N TYR A 169 -10.07 3.13 10.57
CA TYR A 169 -9.11 4.06 11.15
C TYR A 169 -9.31 4.16 12.67
N ILE A 170 -8.27 4.62 13.36
CA ILE A 170 -8.33 4.87 14.80
C ILE A 170 -8.49 6.38 15.05
N ALA A 171 -9.37 6.77 15.95
CA ALA A 171 -9.61 8.16 16.29
C ALA A 171 -9.78 8.37 17.80
N PRO A 172 -9.32 9.53 18.34
CA PRO A 172 -9.52 9.87 19.73
C PRO A 172 -11.00 10.17 20.02
N SER A 173 -11.46 9.75 21.19
CA SER A 173 -12.75 10.20 21.74
C SER A 173 -12.54 11.35 22.75
N ASN A 174 -13.65 11.86 23.31
CA ASN A 174 -13.59 12.84 24.40
C ASN A 174 -13.45 12.18 25.79
N GLU A 175 -13.36 10.85 25.84
CA GLU A 175 -13.31 10.07 27.07
C GLU A 175 -11.88 9.72 27.44
N GLN A 176 -11.69 9.37 28.72
CA GLN A 176 -10.46 8.83 29.28
C GLN A 176 -10.77 7.53 30.03
N VAL A 177 -9.85 6.58 29.96
CA VAL A 177 -9.86 5.34 30.73
C VAL A 177 -8.53 5.25 31.48
N ASP A 178 -8.56 5.08 32.78
CA ASP A 178 -7.39 5.02 33.67
C ASP A 178 -6.39 6.20 33.50
N GLY A 179 -6.91 7.38 33.15
CA GLY A 179 -6.11 8.59 32.93
C GLY A 179 -5.53 8.72 31.52
N TYR A 180 -5.73 7.74 30.67
CA TYR A 180 -5.29 7.75 29.26
C TYR A 180 -6.43 8.18 28.34
N LYS A 181 -6.13 8.95 27.29
CA LYS A 181 -7.11 9.32 26.26
C LYS A 181 -7.59 8.08 25.52
N LEU A 182 -8.91 7.90 25.41
CA LEU A 182 -9.51 6.76 24.72
C LEU A 182 -9.49 6.98 23.21
N TYR A 183 -9.02 5.97 22.49
CA TYR A 183 -9.05 5.87 21.03
C TYR A 183 -9.91 4.67 20.61
N ASN A 184 -10.82 4.88 19.67
CA ASN A 184 -11.70 3.85 19.14
C ASN A 184 -11.37 3.54 17.69
N PHE A 185 -11.51 2.27 17.29
CA PHE A 185 -11.48 1.87 15.88
C PHE A 185 -12.86 2.10 15.26
N LEU A 186 -12.89 2.87 14.18
CA LEU A 186 -14.07 3.33 13.46
C LEU A 186 -13.98 2.93 11.99
N GLN A 187 -15.13 2.97 11.29
CA GLN A 187 -15.23 2.73 9.85
C GLN A 187 -16.01 3.83 9.16
N GLN A 188 -15.61 4.17 7.95
CA GLN A 188 -16.38 5.00 7.01
C GLN A 188 -15.87 4.78 5.58
N ASN A 189 -16.69 5.12 4.59
CA ASN A 189 -16.23 5.09 3.21
C ASN A 189 -15.20 6.18 2.97
N ALA A 190 -14.24 5.89 2.09
CA ALA A 190 -13.14 6.80 1.78
C ALA A 190 -12.77 6.71 0.30
N THR A 191 -12.13 7.77 -0.20
CA THR A 191 -11.53 7.80 -1.53
C THR A 191 -10.07 8.23 -1.43
N LEU A 192 -9.20 7.52 -2.16
CA LEU A 192 -7.82 7.93 -2.38
C LEU A 192 -7.57 8.10 -3.87
N TRP A 193 -6.86 9.14 -4.24
CA TRP A 193 -6.32 9.28 -5.59
C TRP A 193 -4.94 9.93 -5.52
N GLY A 194 -4.14 9.65 -6.53
CA GLY A 194 -2.80 10.20 -6.58
C GLY A 194 -2.17 10.05 -7.94
N SER A 195 -1.01 10.65 -8.07
CA SER A 195 -0.18 10.56 -9.27
C SER A 195 1.29 10.56 -8.90
N GLU A 196 2.07 9.88 -9.72
CA GLU A 196 3.52 9.87 -9.66
C GLU A 196 4.10 10.16 -11.05
N ILE A 197 5.16 10.94 -11.10
CA ILE A 197 5.95 11.19 -12.30
C ILE A 197 7.40 10.90 -11.95
N ILE A 198 8.06 10.05 -12.74
CA ILE A 198 9.49 9.76 -12.63
C ILE A 198 10.13 10.03 -13.98
N TYR A 199 11.13 10.89 -13.99
CA TYR A 199 11.93 11.16 -15.18
C TYR A 199 13.41 10.92 -14.88
N SER A 200 14.01 10.00 -15.64
CA SER A 200 15.44 9.68 -15.56
C SER A 200 16.13 10.07 -16.86
N LYS A 201 17.35 10.58 -16.76
CA LYS A 201 18.15 10.93 -17.92
C LYS A 201 19.63 10.73 -17.69
N GLN A 202 20.29 10.05 -18.65
CA GLN A 202 21.73 10.14 -18.86
C GLN A 202 22.02 11.42 -19.62
N THR A 203 22.83 12.31 -19.07
CA THR A 203 23.12 13.60 -19.71
C THR A 203 24.17 13.43 -20.83
N ALA A 204 24.44 14.49 -21.60
CA ALA A 204 25.55 14.51 -22.55
C ALA A 204 26.93 14.40 -21.87
N ILE A 205 26.99 14.56 -20.57
CA ILE A 205 28.16 14.33 -19.74
C ILE A 205 28.12 12.87 -19.30
N GLU A 206 29.01 12.02 -19.81
CA GLU A 206 28.99 10.56 -19.63
C GLU A 206 28.94 10.11 -18.15
N TRP A 207 29.57 10.86 -17.24
CA TRP A 207 29.59 10.57 -15.81
C TRP A 207 28.44 11.18 -15.02
N LEU A 208 27.44 11.81 -15.66
CA LEU A 208 26.33 12.48 -14.96
C LEU A 208 24.98 11.95 -15.46
N SER A 209 24.23 11.34 -14.58
CA SER A 209 22.81 11.06 -14.76
C SER A 209 21.95 11.69 -13.66
N PHE A 210 20.66 11.77 -13.88
CA PHE A 210 19.76 12.23 -12.85
C PHE A 210 18.40 11.52 -12.92
N ASN A 211 17.74 11.47 -11.75
CA ASN A 211 16.38 11.01 -11.58
C ASN A 211 15.58 12.08 -10.84
N THR A 212 14.43 12.44 -11.39
CA THR A 212 13.50 13.41 -10.81
C THR A 212 12.16 12.75 -10.57
N SER A 213 11.60 12.85 -9.36
CA SER A 213 10.25 12.38 -9.10
C SER A 213 9.37 13.40 -8.40
N PHE A 214 8.07 13.32 -8.69
CA PHE A 214 6.98 14.03 -8.03
C PHE A 214 5.92 13.03 -7.62
N GLU A 215 5.53 13.08 -6.36
CA GLU A 215 4.51 12.21 -5.79
C GLU A 215 3.42 13.05 -5.13
N TYR A 216 2.16 12.76 -5.47
CA TYR A 216 1.02 13.42 -4.89
C TYR A 216 -0.06 12.42 -4.53
N ILE A 217 -0.57 12.51 -3.30
CA ILE A 217 -1.67 11.69 -2.80
C ILE A 217 -2.73 12.57 -2.14
N ASN A 218 -3.99 12.24 -2.33
CA ASN A 218 -5.13 12.85 -1.67
C ASN A 218 -6.08 11.78 -1.18
N GLY A 219 -6.37 11.77 0.11
CA GLY A 219 -7.33 10.85 0.74
C GLY A 219 -8.41 11.64 1.48
N LYS A 220 -9.67 11.24 1.29
CA LYS A 220 -10.83 11.85 1.96
C LYS A 220 -11.84 10.80 2.37
N SER A 221 -12.47 11.01 3.52
CA SER A 221 -13.65 10.28 3.94
C SER A 221 -14.88 10.68 3.10
N ALA A 222 -15.98 9.92 3.22
CA ALA A 222 -17.26 10.24 2.58
C ALA A 222 -17.79 11.64 2.95
N ASP A 223 -17.48 12.12 4.15
CA ASP A 223 -17.83 13.46 4.63
C ASP A 223 -16.89 14.57 4.11
N GLY A 224 -15.93 14.21 3.28
CA GLY A 224 -14.96 15.15 2.70
C GLY A 224 -13.81 15.55 3.63
N ILE A 225 -13.72 14.94 4.82
CA ILE A 225 -12.64 15.18 5.77
C ILE A 225 -11.37 14.45 5.28
N PRO A 226 -10.19 15.09 5.29
CA PRO A 226 -8.95 14.42 4.93
C PRO A 226 -8.70 13.17 5.79
N LEU A 227 -8.22 12.10 5.19
CA LEU A 227 -7.77 10.91 5.91
C LEU A 227 -6.49 11.20 6.67
N PRO A 228 -6.28 10.55 7.83
CA PRO A 228 -5.04 10.71 8.59
C PRO A 228 -3.83 10.11 7.85
N PHE A 229 -2.65 10.64 8.18
CA PHE A 229 -1.34 10.14 7.70
C PHE A 229 -1.13 10.17 6.19
N ILE A 230 -1.88 11.00 5.47
CA ILE A 230 -1.64 11.20 4.03
C ILE A 230 -0.40 12.07 3.85
N ALA A 231 0.56 11.57 3.06
CA ALA A 231 1.81 12.29 2.78
C ALA A 231 1.55 13.60 2.01
N PRO A 232 2.28 14.69 2.29
CA PRO A 232 2.25 15.89 1.48
C PRO A 232 2.90 15.64 0.11
N LEU A 233 2.71 16.59 -0.83
CA LEU A 233 3.45 16.59 -2.10
C LEU A 233 4.94 16.44 -1.83
N THR A 234 5.55 15.46 -2.48
CA THR A 234 6.97 15.14 -2.39
C THR A 234 7.63 15.39 -3.74
N PHE A 235 8.75 16.09 -3.72
CA PHE A 235 9.68 16.21 -4.82
C PHE A 235 10.99 15.55 -4.44
N LYS A 236 11.55 14.73 -5.34
CA LYS A 236 12.87 14.13 -5.15
C LYS A 236 13.72 14.36 -6.39
N GLN A 237 14.98 14.70 -6.19
CA GLN A 237 16.00 14.85 -7.22
C GLN A 237 17.25 14.09 -6.81
N VAL A 238 17.64 13.13 -7.61
CA VAL A 238 18.92 12.41 -7.45
C VAL A 238 19.84 12.76 -8.60
N PHE A 239 21.09 13.01 -8.30
CA PHE A 239 22.17 13.12 -9.28
C PHE A 239 23.18 12.02 -8.98
N ASP A 240 23.46 11.21 -9.97
CA ASP A 240 24.50 10.19 -9.95
C ASP A 240 25.70 10.68 -10.77
N LEU A 241 26.86 10.72 -10.11
CA LEU A 241 28.11 11.19 -10.69
C LEU A 241 29.13 10.03 -10.65
N ASP A 242 29.27 9.33 -11.77
CA ASP A 242 30.15 8.16 -11.93
C ASP A 242 31.44 8.59 -12.62
N PHE A 243 32.37 9.19 -11.86
CA PHE A 243 33.62 9.75 -12.40
C PHE A 243 34.56 8.69 -12.98
N SER A 244 34.53 7.46 -12.43
CA SER A 244 35.28 6.30 -12.90
C SER A 244 34.72 5.02 -12.29
N GLU A 245 35.21 3.85 -12.70
CA GLU A 245 34.85 2.56 -12.08
C GLU A 245 35.07 2.52 -10.55
N ASN A 246 35.97 3.36 -10.02
CA ASN A 246 36.36 3.36 -8.61
C ASN A 246 35.78 4.53 -7.81
N TYR A 247 35.23 5.56 -8.45
CA TYR A 247 34.75 6.77 -7.79
C TYR A 247 33.37 7.17 -8.26
N SER A 248 32.41 7.17 -7.32
CA SER A 248 31.09 7.70 -7.57
C SER A 248 30.60 8.59 -6.42
N LEU A 249 29.73 9.53 -6.73
CA LEU A 249 29.06 10.41 -5.80
C LEU A 249 27.56 10.45 -6.15
N GLU A 250 26.72 10.25 -5.15
CA GLU A 250 25.27 10.47 -5.27
C GLU A 250 24.87 11.71 -4.45
N ILE A 251 24.06 12.56 -5.02
CA ILE A 251 23.45 13.71 -4.37
C ILE A 251 21.93 13.50 -4.41
N ASP A 252 21.32 13.29 -3.26
CA ASP A 252 19.89 13.07 -3.12
C ASP A 252 19.25 14.27 -2.39
N PHE A 253 18.40 15.01 -3.08
CA PHE A 253 17.61 16.10 -2.56
C PHE A 253 16.15 15.72 -2.49
N VAL A 254 15.54 15.81 -1.30
CA VAL A 254 14.12 15.57 -1.06
C VAL A 254 13.49 16.84 -0.50
N ALA A 255 12.39 17.28 -1.09
CA ALA A 255 11.57 18.37 -0.57
C ALA A 255 10.13 17.88 -0.34
N LYS A 256 9.60 18.12 0.85
CA LYS A 256 8.21 17.86 1.20
C LYS A 256 7.48 19.18 1.43
N ALA A 257 6.34 19.32 0.79
CA ALA A 257 5.51 20.51 0.97
C ALA A 257 4.92 20.56 2.38
N LYS A 258 4.45 21.74 2.81
CA LYS A 258 3.65 21.88 4.02
C LYS A 258 2.39 21.00 3.93
N GLN A 259 2.10 20.21 4.98
CA GLN A 259 0.88 19.45 5.08
C GLN A 259 -0.21 20.28 5.77
N THR A 260 -1.19 20.71 4.99
CA THR A 260 -2.36 21.47 5.46
C THR A 260 -3.67 20.68 5.33
N ARG A 261 -3.64 19.53 4.63
CA ARG A 261 -4.78 18.63 4.48
C ARG A 261 -4.68 17.57 5.55
N ILE A 262 -5.19 17.89 6.71
CA ILE A 262 -5.08 17.11 7.95
C ILE A 262 -6.46 16.59 8.37
N SER A 263 -6.48 15.44 9.05
CA SER A 263 -7.67 14.94 9.72
C SER A 263 -7.99 15.75 10.97
N GLN A 264 -9.13 15.47 11.60
CA GLN A 264 -9.62 16.21 12.79
C GLN A 264 -8.68 16.15 14.00
N PHE A 265 -7.74 15.20 14.04
CA PHE A 265 -6.85 14.97 15.19
C PHE A 265 -5.37 15.05 14.84
N GLU A 266 -5.07 15.59 13.68
CA GLU A 266 -3.71 15.90 13.24
C GLU A 266 -3.45 17.41 13.33
N GLU A 267 -2.19 17.78 13.39
CA GLU A 267 -1.73 19.16 13.29
C GLU A 267 -1.04 19.40 11.95
N GLU A 268 -1.13 20.63 11.45
CA GLU A 268 -0.37 21.00 10.27
C GLU A 268 1.13 20.87 10.53
N THR A 269 1.87 20.37 9.54
CA THR A 269 3.34 20.27 9.60
C THR A 269 3.96 21.13 8.53
N ASP A 270 4.99 21.90 8.89
CA ASP A 270 5.73 22.72 7.93
C ASP A 270 6.46 21.84 6.91
N GLY A 271 6.61 22.39 5.71
CA GLY A 271 7.44 21.77 4.67
C GLY A 271 8.91 21.78 5.07
N TYR A 272 9.64 20.80 4.56
CA TYR A 272 11.08 20.68 4.81
C TYR A 272 11.81 20.15 3.59
N SER A 273 13.13 20.27 3.60
CA SER A 273 14.00 19.65 2.61
C SER A 273 15.18 18.96 3.28
N LEU A 274 15.64 17.88 2.65
CA LEU A 274 16.80 17.09 3.06
C LEU A 274 17.80 17.03 1.89
N LEU A 275 19.07 17.08 2.20
CA LEU A 275 20.15 16.84 1.26
C LEU A 275 21.03 15.73 1.82
N ASN A 276 21.12 14.63 1.08
CA ASN A 276 21.98 13.50 1.40
C ASN A 276 23.12 13.42 0.38
N LEU A 277 24.30 13.07 0.85
CA LEU A 277 25.47 12.83 0.02
C LEU A 277 26.02 11.46 0.35
N SER A 278 26.19 10.62 -0.66
CA SER A 278 26.86 9.33 -0.51
C SER A 278 27.96 9.17 -1.57
N GLY A 279 29.09 8.61 -1.17
CA GLY A 279 30.22 8.41 -2.06
C GLY A 279 30.81 7.03 -1.91
N ASN A 280 31.20 6.41 -3.03
CA ASN A 280 31.91 5.15 -3.05
C ASN A 280 33.33 5.37 -3.56
N TRP A 281 34.25 4.71 -2.89
CA TRP A 281 35.65 4.62 -3.27
C TRP A 281 36.12 3.17 -3.10
N MET A 282 36.51 2.53 -4.19
CA MET A 282 37.03 1.16 -4.23
C MET A 282 38.50 1.15 -4.60
#